data_5cf8dfcd409cd61273db63ec5bc4696d
#
_entry.id   5cf8dfcd409cd61273db63ec5bc4696d
#
_cell.length_a   1.000
_cell.length_b   1.000
_cell.length_c   1.000
_cell.angle_alpha   90.00
_cell.angle_beta   90.00
_cell.angle_gamma   90.00
#
_symmetry.space_group_name_H-M   'P 1'
#
loop_
_entity.id
_entity.type
_entity.pdbx_description
1 polymer ?
#
loop_
_entity_poly.entity_id
_entity_poly.type
_entity_poly.pdbx_seq_one_letter_code
_entity_poly.pdbx_strand_id
1 'polypeptide(L)'
;MYLNITGMTCDSCATHVKDALEKVPGVLSALVSYPKGSAQLATDPGTSPEALTAAVAGLGYKATPADAPSTSARGRLLGKALGWLGGGDKAGGDGDGLHVAVIGSGGAAMAAALKAVEQGANVTLIERGTIGGTCVNVGCVPSKIMIRAAHIAHLRRESPFDSGIAATVPAIDRSKLLAQQQARVDELRHAKYEGILDGNPAITVLHGEARFKDNQSLVVRLNDGGEHVVAFDQCLLATGASPAVPPIPGLKESPYWTSTEALVSDAIPERLAVIGSSVVALELAQAFARLGSQVTILARSTLFFREDPAIGEAITAAFRAEGIKVLEHTQASQITHVDGEFVLTTGHGELRADKLLVATGRTPN
;
A
#
# COMPACT_ATOMS: atom_id res chain seq x y z
N MET A 1 30.78 10.09 -0.42
CA MET A 1 30.80 11.19 -1.42
C MET A 1 29.36 11.55 -1.78
N TYR A 2 29.06 12.81 -2.12
CA TYR A 2 27.72 13.25 -2.52
C TYR A 2 27.74 13.87 -3.91
N LEU A 3 26.66 13.63 -4.68
CA LEU A 3 26.44 14.27 -5.98
C LEU A 3 25.05 14.91 -6.02
N ASN A 4 24.96 16.11 -6.59
CA ASN A 4 23.69 16.67 -7.05
C ASN A 4 23.44 16.23 -8.50
N ILE A 5 22.25 15.69 -8.78
CA ILE A 5 21.91 15.13 -10.09
C ILE A 5 20.65 15.83 -10.62
N THR A 6 20.74 16.37 -11.83
CA THR A 6 19.63 17.03 -12.50
C THR A 6 19.25 16.31 -13.80
N GLY A 7 17.96 16.39 -14.17
CA GLY A 7 17.42 15.74 -15.37
C GLY A 7 16.67 14.44 -15.12
N MET A 8 16.73 13.86 -13.91
CA MET A 8 15.87 12.71 -13.55
C MET A 8 14.40 13.16 -13.49
N THR A 9 13.49 12.32 -13.98
CA THR A 9 12.05 12.62 -14.04
C THR A 9 11.19 11.60 -13.26
N CYS A 10 11.77 10.49 -12.81
CA CYS A 10 11.07 9.42 -12.10
C CYS A 10 12.03 8.51 -11.33
N ASP A 11 11.50 7.62 -10.49
CA ASP A 11 12.28 6.66 -9.72
C ASP A 11 13.05 5.64 -10.59
N SER A 12 12.53 5.31 -11.78
CA SER A 12 13.25 4.46 -12.74
C SER A 12 14.55 5.12 -13.21
N CYS A 13 14.56 6.46 -13.39
CA CYS A 13 15.77 7.21 -13.68
C CYS A 13 16.79 7.08 -12.54
N ALA A 14 16.34 7.17 -11.28
CA ALA A 14 17.21 7.01 -10.12
C ALA A 14 17.83 5.61 -10.04
N THR A 15 17.09 4.56 -10.42
CA THR A 15 17.61 3.19 -10.51
C THR A 15 18.71 3.08 -11.57
N HIS A 16 18.49 3.60 -12.78
CA HIS A 16 19.50 3.57 -13.83
C HIS A 16 20.78 4.34 -13.45
N VAL A 17 20.63 5.48 -12.78
CA VAL A 17 21.77 6.26 -12.27
C VAL A 17 22.51 5.49 -11.18
N LYS A 18 21.81 4.83 -10.27
CA LYS A 18 22.38 3.96 -9.26
C LYS A 18 23.24 2.85 -9.90
N ASP A 19 22.65 2.11 -10.85
CA ASP A 19 23.30 0.99 -11.53
C ASP A 19 24.56 1.44 -12.31
N ALA A 20 24.55 2.66 -12.85
CA ALA A 20 25.71 3.22 -13.54
C ALA A 20 26.81 3.65 -12.57
N LEU A 21 26.46 4.25 -11.45
CA LEU A 21 27.40 4.65 -10.40
C LEU A 21 28.05 3.44 -9.73
N GLU A 22 27.31 2.37 -9.46
CA GLU A 22 27.83 1.16 -8.84
C GLU A 22 28.77 0.35 -9.77
N LYS A 23 28.79 0.64 -11.07
CA LYS A 23 29.74 0.08 -12.03
C LYS A 23 31.08 0.84 -12.10
N VAL A 24 31.18 2.00 -11.49
CA VAL A 24 32.41 2.77 -11.47
C VAL A 24 33.40 2.12 -10.48
N PRO A 25 34.64 1.82 -10.89
CA PRO A 25 35.63 1.23 -10.01
C PRO A 25 35.82 2.05 -8.73
N GLY A 26 35.79 1.38 -7.58
CA GLY A 26 35.93 2.01 -6.26
C GLY A 26 34.59 2.46 -5.64
N VAL A 27 33.44 2.30 -6.30
CA VAL A 27 32.13 2.52 -5.68
C VAL A 27 31.67 1.24 -5.00
N LEU A 28 31.45 1.30 -3.70
CA LEU A 28 30.97 0.19 -2.87
C LEU A 28 29.44 0.12 -2.84
N SER A 29 28.78 1.29 -2.82
CA SER A 29 27.31 1.40 -2.92
C SER A 29 26.89 2.81 -3.31
N ALA A 30 25.72 2.94 -3.93
CA ALA A 30 25.11 4.21 -4.28
C ALA A 30 23.63 4.27 -3.83
N LEU A 31 23.25 5.34 -3.14
CA LEU A 31 21.88 5.69 -2.80
C LEU A 31 21.46 6.90 -3.62
N VAL A 32 20.59 6.71 -4.61
CA VAL A 32 20.11 7.77 -5.50
C VAL A 32 18.66 8.11 -5.18
N SER A 33 18.38 9.40 -5.05
CA SER A 33 17.04 9.92 -4.75
C SER A 33 16.57 10.85 -5.86
N TYR A 34 15.58 10.43 -6.62
CA TYR A 34 14.91 11.28 -7.62
C TYR A 34 14.28 12.53 -6.97
N PRO A 35 13.47 12.43 -5.89
CA PRO A 35 12.83 13.62 -5.32
C PRO A 35 13.81 14.66 -4.75
N LYS A 36 15.01 14.22 -4.35
CA LYS A 36 16.07 15.11 -3.84
C LYS A 36 17.05 15.55 -4.92
N GLY A 37 17.01 14.95 -6.10
CA GLY A 37 17.99 15.18 -7.15
C GLY A 37 19.43 14.91 -6.69
N SER A 38 19.67 13.86 -5.91
CA SER A 38 20.97 13.62 -5.26
C SER A 38 21.35 12.16 -5.21
N ALA A 39 22.66 11.90 -5.16
CA ALA A 39 23.21 10.58 -4.84
C ALA A 39 24.20 10.68 -3.67
N GLN A 40 24.12 9.70 -2.77
CA GLN A 40 25.09 9.45 -1.71
C GLN A 40 25.84 8.17 -2.05
N LEU A 41 27.18 8.23 -2.03
CA LEU A 41 28.03 7.11 -2.39
C LEU A 41 28.97 6.74 -1.25
N ALA A 42 29.08 5.44 -1.00
CA ALA A 42 30.20 4.87 -0.28
C ALA A 42 31.25 4.49 -1.32
N THR A 43 32.46 5.01 -1.18
CA THR A 43 33.56 4.84 -2.16
C THR A 43 34.88 4.52 -1.46
N ASP A 44 35.73 3.78 -2.15
CA ASP A 44 37.11 3.59 -1.72
C ASP A 44 37.90 4.92 -1.75
N PRO A 45 38.94 5.07 -0.92
CA PRO A 45 39.87 6.20 -1.00
C PRO A 45 40.50 6.26 -2.40
N GLY A 46 40.35 7.41 -3.10
CA GLY A 46 40.89 7.62 -4.43
C GLY A 46 39.93 7.42 -5.60
N THR A 47 38.64 7.11 -5.34
CA THR A 47 37.61 7.11 -6.40
C THR A 47 37.48 8.50 -7.01
N SER A 48 37.66 8.61 -8.35
CA SER A 48 37.62 9.90 -9.06
C SER A 48 36.20 10.48 -9.14
N PRO A 49 35.98 11.73 -8.68
CA PRO A 49 34.69 12.41 -8.86
C PRO A 49 34.34 12.60 -10.33
N GLU A 50 35.33 12.75 -11.21
CA GLU A 50 35.14 12.91 -12.66
C GLU A 50 34.59 11.63 -13.28
N ALA A 51 35.05 10.44 -12.84
CA ALA A 51 34.52 9.16 -13.31
C ALA A 51 33.05 8.99 -12.91
N LEU A 52 32.66 9.43 -11.72
CA LEU A 52 31.27 9.38 -11.23
C LEU A 52 30.36 10.32 -12.05
N THR A 53 30.80 11.56 -12.28
CA THR A 53 30.03 12.52 -13.08
C THR A 53 29.92 12.08 -14.54
N ALA A 54 30.97 11.48 -15.11
CA ALA A 54 30.97 10.94 -16.47
C ALA A 54 29.99 9.75 -16.60
N ALA A 55 29.92 8.85 -15.61
CA ALA A 55 28.97 7.74 -15.60
C ALA A 55 27.51 8.22 -15.63
N VAL A 56 27.21 9.29 -14.88
CA VAL A 56 25.87 9.91 -14.87
C VAL A 56 25.60 10.65 -16.20
N ALA A 57 26.59 11.33 -16.74
CA ALA A 57 26.47 12.04 -18.02
C ALA A 57 26.25 11.07 -19.20
N GLY A 58 26.81 9.88 -19.15
CA GLY A 58 26.58 8.82 -20.15
C GLY A 58 25.12 8.35 -20.24
N LEU A 59 24.31 8.62 -19.23
CA LEU A 59 22.85 8.37 -19.21
C LEU A 59 22.02 9.60 -19.63
N GLY A 60 22.65 10.71 -19.99
CA GLY A 60 21.98 11.96 -20.38
C GLY A 60 21.58 12.86 -19.21
N TYR A 61 22.03 12.56 -17.98
CA TYR A 61 21.82 13.40 -16.80
C TYR A 61 23.05 14.27 -16.49
N LYS A 62 22.87 15.31 -15.68
CA LYS A 62 23.99 16.15 -15.20
C LYS A 62 24.24 15.87 -13.72
N ALA A 63 25.50 15.61 -13.36
CA ALA A 63 25.91 15.45 -11.97
C ALA A 63 27.03 16.45 -11.62
N THR A 64 26.98 16.97 -10.41
CA THR A 64 28.02 17.81 -9.82
C THR A 64 28.36 17.31 -8.43
N PRO A 65 29.67 17.25 -8.04
CA PRO A 65 30.04 16.94 -6.67
C PRO A 65 29.37 17.91 -5.69
N ALA A 66 28.95 17.40 -4.56
CA ALA A 66 28.31 18.16 -3.51
C ALA A 66 28.91 17.82 -2.15
N ASP A 67 28.93 18.79 -1.25
CA ASP A 67 29.25 18.54 0.15
C ASP A 67 28.14 17.76 0.85
N ALA A 68 28.48 17.04 1.91
CA ALA A 68 27.47 16.41 2.76
C ALA A 68 26.47 17.47 3.22
N PRO A 69 25.15 17.21 3.13
CA PRO A 69 24.15 18.19 3.54
C PRO A 69 24.41 18.59 4.99
N SER A 70 24.75 19.87 5.21
CA SER A 70 24.97 20.41 6.54
C SER A 70 23.65 20.32 7.32
N THR A 71 23.66 19.61 8.43
CA THR A 71 22.51 19.38 9.33
C THR A 71 22.03 20.67 10.06
N SER A 72 22.66 21.82 9.81
CA SER A 72 22.50 23.03 10.66
C SER A 72 21.42 24.04 10.24
N ALA A 73 20.87 24.00 9.02
CA ALA A 73 19.97 25.07 8.56
C ALA A 73 18.46 24.73 8.56
N ARG A 74 18.08 23.44 8.50
CA ARG A 74 16.65 23.03 8.50
C ARG A 74 16.06 22.77 9.88
N GLY A 75 16.89 22.48 10.89
CA GLY A 75 16.43 22.28 12.27
C GLY A 75 15.84 23.53 12.93
N ARG A 76 16.25 24.75 12.50
CA ARG A 76 15.77 26.01 13.08
C ARG A 76 14.41 26.48 12.58
N LEU A 77 13.96 26.03 11.41
CA LEU A 77 12.63 26.44 10.87
C LEU A 77 11.50 25.51 11.31
N LEU A 78 11.76 24.21 11.50
CA LEU A 78 10.75 23.29 12.06
C LEU A 78 10.58 23.45 13.56
N GLY A 79 11.63 23.77 14.31
CA GLY A 79 11.55 24.04 15.75
C GLY A 79 10.68 25.26 16.09
N LYS A 80 10.58 26.26 15.21
CA LYS A 80 9.68 27.42 15.40
C LYS A 80 8.22 27.14 15.04
N ALA A 81 7.93 26.19 14.16
CA ALA A 81 6.56 25.83 13.82
C ALA A 81 5.92 24.88 14.84
N LEU A 82 6.73 24.05 15.53
CA LEU A 82 6.26 23.16 16.60
C LEU A 82 6.16 23.85 17.97
N GLY A 83 6.91 24.95 18.20
CA GLY A 83 6.85 25.73 19.43
C GLY A 83 5.53 26.48 19.66
N TRP A 84 4.64 26.54 18.67
CA TRP A 84 3.34 27.21 18.80
C TRP A 84 2.22 26.26 19.29
N LEU A 85 2.47 24.97 19.40
CA LEU A 85 1.46 23.96 19.80
C LEU A 85 1.60 23.43 21.25
N GLY A 86 2.46 24.01 22.07
CA GLY A 86 2.59 23.52 23.43
C GLY A 86 3.52 24.34 24.29
N GLY A 87 3.02 25.41 24.89
CA GLY A 87 3.68 26.08 26.00
C GLY A 87 3.60 25.24 27.26
N GLY A 88 4.74 24.76 27.72
CA GLY A 88 4.91 24.11 29.01
C GLY A 88 6.39 23.91 29.27
N ASP A 89 6.98 24.84 30.03
CA ASP A 89 8.32 24.70 30.60
C ASP A 89 8.43 23.35 31.33
N LYS A 90 9.32 22.48 30.90
CA LYS A 90 9.78 21.34 31.70
C LYS A 90 11.28 21.40 31.89
N ALA A 91 11.64 21.45 33.15
CA ALA A 91 12.97 21.38 33.71
C ALA A 91 13.71 20.08 33.24
N GLY A 92 15.03 20.21 33.15
CA GLY A 92 15.95 19.20 32.68
C GLY A 92 15.84 17.84 33.34
N GLY A 93 16.04 16.84 32.53
CA GLY A 93 16.38 15.47 32.89
C GLY A 93 17.38 14.94 31.90
N ASP A 94 18.50 14.48 32.40
CA ASP A 94 19.63 13.93 31.66
C ASP A 94 19.26 12.80 30.68
N GLY A 95 19.68 12.90 29.43
CA GLY A 95 20.22 11.75 28.70
C GLY A 95 19.28 10.89 27.90
N ASP A 96 17.94 11.17 27.75
CA ASP A 96 17.08 10.39 26.90
C ASP A 96 16.42 11.26 25.82
N GLY A 97 16.66 10.92 24.54
CA GLY A 97 16.04 11.57 23.40
C GLY A 97 14.50 11.45 23.48
N LEU A 98 13.79 12.33 22.74
CA LEU A 98 12.33 12.34 22.66
C LEU A 98 11.75 10.93 22.46
N HIS A 99 10.79 10.54 23.30
CA HIS A 99 10.12 9.25 23.18
C HIS A 99 8.78 9.38 22.43
N VAL A 100 8.69 8.70 21.28
CA VAL A 100 7.52 8.74 20.40
C VAL A 100 6.80 7.40 20.41
N ALA A 101 5.54 7.37 20.84
CA ALA A 101 4.69 6.22 20.68
C ALA A 101 4.00 6.27 19.30
N VAL A 102 4.00 5.15 18.57
CA VAL A 102 3.36 5.03 17.25
C VAL A 102 2.38 3.86 17.29
N ILE A 103 1.08 4.13 17.13
CA ILE A 103 0.04 3.12 17.16
C ILE A 103 -0.31 2.71 15.72
N GLY A 104 0.04 1.48 15.36
CA GLY A 104 -0.04 0.91 14.02
C GLY A 104 1.34 0.69 13.38
N SER A 105 1.40 -0.13 12.34
CA SER A 105 2.63 -0.50 11.62
C SER A 105 2.52 -0.37 10.10
N GLY A 106 1.47 0.31 9.62
CA GLY A 106 1.30 0.57 8.20
C GLY A 106 2.27 1.61 7.65
N GLY A 107 2.18 1.94 6.36
CA GLY A 107 3.11 2.85 5.68
C GLY A 107 3.28 4.21 6.36
N ALA A 108 2.21 4.80 6.91
CA ALA A 108 2.27 6.07 7.63
C ALA A 108 3.05 5.93 8.95
N ALA A 109 2.77 4.85 9.70
CA ALA A 109 3.47 4.55 10.95
C ALA A 109 4.97 4.34 10.72
N MET A 110 5.33 3.52 9.73
CA MET A 110 6.72 3.25 9.37
C MET A 110 7.48 4.51 8.95
N ALA A 111 6.88 5.32 8.06
CA ALA A 111 7.50 6.56 7.62
C ALA A 111 7.76 7.53 8.78
N ALA A 112 6.80 7.63 9.70
CA ALA A 112 6.91 8.51 10.86
C ALA A 112 7.93 7.96 11.88
N ALA A 113 7.90 6.66 12.18
CA ALA A 113 8.84 6.02 13.10
C ALA A 113 10.28 6.19 12.63
N LEU A 114 10.56 5.86 11.36
CA LEU A 114 11.90 6.03 10.78
C LEU A 114 12.34 7.49 10.78
N LYS A 115 11.40 8.41 10.49
CA LYS A 115 11.72 9.84 10.52
C LYS A 115 11.97 10.37 11.92
N ALA A 116 11.27 9.88 12.92
CA ALA A 116 11.51 10.22 14.32
C ALA A 116 12.91 9.75 14.76
N VAL A 117 13.28 8.52 14.43
CA VAL A 117 14.62 7.98 14.71
C VAL A 117 15.72 8.79 14.01
N GLU A 118 15.53 9.18 12.74
CA GLU A 118 16.48 10.08 12.04
C GLU A 118 16.68 11.43 12.76
N GLN A 119 15.72 11.86 13.57
CA GLN A 119 15.79 13.08 14.37
C GLN A 119 16.29 12.82 15.80
N GLY A 120 16.71 11.61 16.13
CA GLY A 120 17.27 11.24 17.42
C GLY A 120 16.23 10.82 18.48
N ALA A 121 14.99 10.52 18.07
CA ALA A 121 13.99 10.02 18.99
C ALA A 121 14.09 8.50 19.18
N ASN A 122 13.68 8.02 20.37
CA ASN A 122 13.35 6.63 20.62
C ASN A 122 11.88 6.39 20.26
N VAL A 123 11.57 5.27 19.63
CA VAL A 123 10.21 4.96 19.16
C VAL A 123 9.72 3.67 19.80
N THR A 124 8.50 3.69 20.35
CA THR A 124 7.74 2.48 20.63
C THR A 124 6.61 2.33 19.61
N LEU A 125 6.73 1.35 18.72
CA LEU A 125 5.72 1.03 17.74
C LEU A 125 4.84 -0.10 18.25
N ILE A 126 3.51 0.10 18.22
CA ILE A 126 2.54 -0.84 18.79
C ILE A 126 1.64 -1.35 17.67
N GLU A 127 1.62 -2.68 17.46
CA GLU A 127 0.79 -3.33 16.43
C GLU A 127 0.02 -4.50 17.05
N ARG A 128 -1.31 -4.48 16.92
CA ARG A 128 -2.18 -5.56 17.42
C ARG A 128 -2.28 -6.75 16.49
N GLY A 129 -2.03 -6.53 15.20
CA GLY A 129 -2.16 -7.54 14.15
C GLY A 129 -0.84 -7.86 13.47
N THR A 130 -0.87 -7.96 12.15
CA THR A 130 0.29 -8.26 11.33
C THR A 130 1.03 -6.97 10.97
N ILE A 131 2.35 -6.95 11.20
CA ILE A 131 3.22 -5.83 10.80
C ILE A 131 3.05 -5.49 9.31
N GLY A 132 3.11 -4.17 8.97
CA GLY A 132 3.05 -3.69 7.59
C GLY A 132 1.69 -3.10 7.17
N GLY A 133 0.64 -3.33 7.96
CA GLY A 133 -0.69 -2.76 7.74
C GLY A 133 -1.36 -3.24 6.45
N THR A 134 -2.33 -2.48 5.97
CA THR A 134 -3.23 -2.89 4.87
C THR A 134 -2.49 -3.10 3.54
N CYS A 135 -1.60 -2.18 3.15
CA CYS A 135 -1.05 -2.14 1.80
C CYS A 135 -0.28 -3.43 1.44
N VAL A 136 0.65 -3.86 2.29
CA VAL A 136 1.46 -5.04 2.01
C VAL A 136 0.68 -6.34 2.26
N ASN A 137 -0.15 -6.41 3.32
CA ASN A 137 -0.76 -7.66 3.74
C ASN A 137 -2.04 -8.02 2.97
N VAL A 138 -2.96 -7.05 2.81
CA VAL A 138 -4.32 -7.28 2.30
C VAL A 138 -4.82 -6.18 1.34
N GLY A 139 -3.91 -5.41 0.76
CA GLY A 139 -4.24 -4.28 -0.11
C GLY A 139 -3.45 -4.27 -1.41
N CYS A 140 -2.62 -3.23 -1.59
CA CYS A 140 -1.95 -2.94 -2.86
C CYS A 140 -1.09 -4.11 -3.37
N VAL A 141 -0.30 -4.73 -2.50
CA VAL A 141 0.63 -5.80 -2.92
C VAL A 141 -0.13 -7.02 -3.42
N PRO A 142 -0.99 -7.69 -2.62
CA PRO A 142 -1.70 -8.87 -3.12
C PRO A 142 -2.64 -8.54 -4.29
N SER A 143 -3.29 -7.36 -4.32
CA SER A 143 -4.16 -6.99 -5.44
C SER A 143 -3.39 -6.83 -6.74
N LYS A 144 -2.22 -6.19 -6.75
CA LYS A 144 -1.42 -6.01 -7.97
C LYS A 144 -0.84 -7.32 -8.48
N ILE A 145 -0.50 -8.27 -7.58
CA ILE A 145 -0.08 -9.62 -7.98
C ILE A 145 -1.24 -10.36 -8.63
N MET A 146 -2.44 -10.35 -8.03
CA MET A 146 -3.64 -10.97 -8.60
C MET A 146 -4.04 -10.36 -9.95
N ILE A 147 -4.06 -9.02 -10.05
CA ILE A 147 -4.36 -8.29 -11.29
C ILE A 147 -3.37 -8.67 -12.39
N ARG A 148 -2.08 -8.76 -12.06
CA ARG A 148 -1.06 -9.16 -13.04
C ARG A 148 -1.27 -10.59 -13.54
N ALA A 149 -1.57 -11.53 -12.65
CA ALA A 149 -1.89 -12.92 -13.03
C ALA A 149 -3.15 -12.98 -13.90
N ALA A 150 -4.20 -12.26 -13.52
CA ALA A 150 -5.44 -12.16 -14.29
C ALA A 150 -5.24 -11.53 -15.67
N HIS A 151 -4.37 -10.52 -15.77
CA HIS A 151 -4.00 -9.91 -17.05
C HIS A 151 -3.26 -10.92 -17.98
N ILE A 152 -2.35 -11.72 -17.43
CA ILE A 152 -1.67 -12.77 -18.21
C ILE A 152 -2.67 -13.82 -18.70
N ALA A 153 -3.64 -14.21 -17.87
CA ALA A 153 -4.70 -15.13 -18.28
C ALA A 153 -5.57 -14.54 -19.40
N HIS A 154 -5.90 -13.26 -19.32
CA HIS A 154 -6.64 -12.53 -20.35
C HIS A 154 -5.87 -12.49 -21.68
N LEU A 155 -4.60 -12.07 -21.67
CA LEU A 155 -3.77 -12.01 -22.89
C LEU A 155 -3.58 -13.37 -23.56
N ARG A 156 -3.61 -14.47 -22.80
CA ARG A 156 -3.57 -15.83 -23.37
C ARG A 156 -4.88 -16.21 -24.04
N ARG A 157 -6.00 -15.75 -23.53
CA ARG A 157 -7.34 -16.03 -24.05
C ARG A 157 -7.68 -15.14 -25.25
N GLU A 158 -7.25 -13.89 -25.22
CA GLU A 158 -7.57 -12.86 -26.19
C GLU A 158 -6.27 -12.25 -26.74
N SER A 159 -5.58 -13.00 -27.60
CA SER A 159 -4.35 -12.52 -28.22
C SER A 159 -4.67 -11.40 -29.23
N PRO A 160 -4.10 -10.19 -29.09
CA PRO A 160 -4.23 -9.17 -30.12
C PRO A 160 -3.46 -9.49 -31.40
N PHE A 161 -2.70 -10.59 -31.39
CA PHE A 161 -1.89 -11.09 -32.51
C PHE A 161 -2.31 -12.52 -32.89
N ASP A 162 -3.60 -12.81 -32.85
CA ASP A 162 -4.19 -14.14 -33.02
C ASP A 162 -3.84 -14.82 -34.37
N SER A 163 -3.56 -14.04 -35.41
CA SER A 163 -3.10 -14.54 -36.71
C SER A 163 -1.70 -15.18 -36.68
N GLY A 164 -0.87 -14.79 -35.68
CA GLY A 164 0.50 -15.33 -35.52
C GLY A 164 0.71 -16.01 -34.16
N ILE A 165 -0.04 -15.62 -33.14
CA ILE A 165 0.01 -16.18 -31.78
C ILE A 165 -1.40 -16.64 -31.40
N ALA A 166 -1.67 -17.93 -31.56
CA ALA A 166 -3.00 -18.50 -31.31
C ALA A 166 -3.46 -18.22 -29.86
N ALA A 167 -4.71 -17.79 -29.74
CA ALA A 167 -5.37 -17.66 -28.44
C ALA A 167 -5.53 -19.04 -27.78
N THR A 168 -5.32 -19.10 -26.48
CA THR A 168 -5.41 -20.35 -25.70
C THR A 168 -6.10 -20.06 -24.37
N VAL A 169 -7.19 -20.75 -24.06
CA VAL A 169 -7.84 -20.64 -22.76
C VAL A 169 -6.96 -21.31 -21.69
N PRO A 170 -6.36 -20.55 -20.77
CA PRO A 170 -5.50 -21.13 -19.75
C PRO A 170 -6.33 -21.86 -18.69
N ALA A 171 -5.85 -23.02 -18.23
CA ALA A 171 -6.35 -23.60 -16.99
C ALA A 171 -5.89 -22.73 -15.80
N ILE A 172 -6.81 -22.33 -14.92
CA ILE A 172 -6.53 -21.50 -13.76
C ILE A 172 -6.58 -22.36 -12.49
N ASP A 173 -5.47 -22.46 -11.78
CA ASP A 173 -5.39 -23.03 -10.44
C ASP A 173 -5.26 -21.88 -9.44
N ARG A 174 -6.39 -21.47 -8.87
CA ARG A 174 -6.44 -20.32 -7.97
C ARG A 174 -5.65 -20.55 -6.68
N SER A 175 -5.62 -21.79 -6.16
CA SER A 175 -4.88 -22.12 -4.94
C SER A 175 -3.38 -21.93 -5.14
N LYS A 176 -2.83 -22.34 -6.30
CA LYS A 176 -1.41 -22.10 -6.62
C LYS A 176 -1.10 -20.61 -6.84
N LEU A 177 -1.99 -19.88 -7.50
CA LEU A 177 -1.83 -18.42 -7.64
C LEU A 177 -1.86 -17.71 -6.29
N LEU A 178 -2.73 -18.15 -5.37
CA LEU A 178 -2.81 -17.62 -4.02
C LEU A 178 -1.54 -17.91 -3.23
N ALA A 179 -1.01 -19.12 -3.31
CA ALA A 179 0.25 -19.47 -2.65
C ALA A 179 1.44 -18.62 -3.15
N GLN A 180 1.53 -18.38 -4.46
CA GLN A 180 2.54 -17.47 -5.03
C GLN A 180 2.34 -16.02 -4.59
N GLN A 181 1.09 -15.57 -4.55
CA GLN A 181 0.73 -14.23 -4.05
C GLN A 181 1.18 -14.06 -2.59
N GLN A 182 0.86 -15.04 -1.73
CA GLN A 182 1.20 -15.00 -0.31
C GLN A 182 2.72 -15.02 -0.10
N ALA A 183 3.45 -15.85 -0.82
CA ALA A 183 4.91 -15.89 -0.74
C ALA A 183 5.54 -14.51 -1.07
N ARG A 184 5.01 -13.79 -2.07
CA ARG A 184 5.46 -12.45 -2.41
C ARG A 184 5.08 -11.40 -1.36
N VAL A 185 3.90 -11.53 -0.77
CA VAL A 185 3.47 -10.67 0.36
C VAL A 185 4.42 -10.84 1.55
N ASP A 186 4.72 -12.08 1.92
CA ASP A 186 5.60 -12.40 3.05
C ASP A 186 7.03 -11.90 2.81
N GLU A 187 7.58 -12.11 1.62
CA GLU A 187 8.89 -11.61 1.20
C GLU A 187 8.97 -10.07 1.33
N LEU A 188 7.96 -9.36 0.81
CA LEU A 188 7.94 -7.90 0.85
C LEU A 188 7.68 -7.36 2.26
N ARG A 189 6.83 -8.01 3.05
CA ARG A 189 6.60 -7.64 4.44
C ARG A 189 7.90 -7.76 5.24
N HIS A 190 8.58 -8.89 5.13
CA HIS A 190 9.86 -9.10 5.80
C HIS A 190 10.89 -8.07 5.36
N ALA A 191 11.11 -7.89 4.06
CA ALA A 191 12.15 -7.00 3.53
C ALA A 191 11.89 -5.50 3.80
N LYS A 192 10.62 -5.06 3.84
CA LYS A 192 10.25 -3.64 3.87
C LYS A 192 9.68 -3.14 5.20
N TYR A 193 9.36 -4.06 6.12
CA TYR A 193 8.79 -3.73 7.42
C TYR A 193 9.54 -4.46 8.54
N GLU A 194 9.40 -5.77 8.67
CA GLU A 194 9.94 -6.55 9.79
C GLU A 194 11.47 -6.40 9.89
N GLY A 195 12.21 -6.68 8.83
CA GLY A 195 13.68 -6.57 8.84
C GLY A 195 14.20 -5.14 9.07
N ILE A 196 13.43 -4.10 8.71
CA ILE A 196 13.79 -2.71 9.02
C ILE A 196 13.57 -2.42 10.50
N LEU A 197 12.48 -2.91 11.09
CA LEU A 197 12.20 -2.73 12.52
C LEU A 197 13.21 -3.49 13.38
N ASP A 198 13.48 -4.75 13.05
CA ASP A 198 14.44 -5.61 13.77
C ASP A 198 15.88 -5.07 13.70
N GLY A 199 16.23 -4.44 12.58
CA GLY A 199 17.55 -3.83 12.38
C GLY A 199 17.73 -2.46 13.03
N ASN A 200 16.72 -1.89 13.69
CA ASN A 200 16.78 -0.54 14.23
C ASN A 200 16.67 -0.52 15.77
N PRO A 201 17.79 -0.39 16.50
CA PRO A 201 17.79 -0.46 17.97
C PRO A 201 17.03 0.70 18.66
N ALA A 202 16.73 1.79 17.95
CA ALA A 202 15.95 2.90 18.49
C ALA A 202 14.42 2.68 18.33
N ILE A 203 13.99 1.55 17.76
CA ILE A 203 12.58 1.18 17.63
C ILE A 203 12.30 -0.07 18.46
N THR A 204 11.44 0.06 19.46
CA THR A 204 10.88 -1.08 20.19
C THR A 204 9.51 -1.42 19.61
N VAL A 205 9.30 -2.68 19.23
CA VAL A 205 8.01 -3.15 18.72
C VAL A 205 7.27 -3.90 19.83
N LEU A 206 6.03 -3.49 20.10
CA LEU A 206 5.12 -4.19 21.00
C LEU A 206 3.94 -4.76 20.21
N HIS A 207 3.74 -6.06 20.32
CA HIS A 207 2.58 -6.73 19.74
C HIS A 207 1.42 -6.71 20.74
N GLY A 208 0.42 -5.83 20.48
CA GLY A 208 -0.70 -5.66 21.39
C GLY A 208 -1.64 -4.52 20.98
N GLU A 209 -2.70 -4.39 21.75
CA GLU A 209 -3.70 -3.34 21.59
C GLU A 209 -3.45 -2.20 22.57
N ALA A 210 -3.22 -0.99 22.04
CA ALA A 210 -2.96 0.20 22.85
C ALA A 210 -4.25 0.94 23.22
N ARG A 211 -4.30 1.46 24.46
CA ARG A 211 -5.31 2.42 24.94
C ARG A 211 -4.63 3.55 25.67
N PHE A 212 -5.14 4.77 25.54
CA PHE A 212 -4.67 5.88 26.37
C PHE A 212 -5.01 5.62 27.84
N LYS A 213 -4.01 5.72 28.70
CA LYS A 213 -4.18 5.76 30.14
C LYS A 213 -4.40 7.20 30.60
N ASP A 214 -3.60 8.09 30.06
CA ASP A 214 -3.64 9.54 30.25
C ASP A 214 -3.04 10.25 29.02
N ASN A 215 -2.77 11.56 29.12
CA ASN A 215 -2.22 12.36 28.02
C ASN A 215 -0.72 12.13 27.73
N GLN A 216 -0.04 11.30 28.52
CA GLN A 216 1.40 11.02 28.41
C GLN A 216 1.73 9.53 28.51
N SER A 217 0.73 8.67 28.62
CA SER A 217 0.97 7.23 28.69
C SER A 217 -0.13 6.39 28.02
N LEU A 218 0.29 5.23 27.51
CA LEU A 218 -0.57 4.17 26.98
C LEU A 218 -0.49 2.94 27.88
N VAL A 219 -1.57 2.19 27.93
CA VAL A 219 -1.55 0.78 28.36
C VAL A 219 -1.68 -0.08 27.10
N VAL A 220 -0.73 -0.97 26.90
CA VAL A 220 -0.72 -1.95 25.81
C VAL A 220 -1.06 -3.32 26.38
N ARG A 221 -2.21 -3.85 26.00
CA ARG A 221 -2.56 -5.25 26.26
C ARG A 221 -1.84 -6.12 25.25
N LEU A 222 -0.84 -6.87 25.72
CA LEU A 222 0.01 -7.69 24.86
C LEU A 222 -0.77 -8.90 24.31
N ASN A 223 -0.44 -9.31 23.09
CA ASN A 223 -1.08 -10.45 22.43
C ASN A 223 -0.77 -11.80 23.11
N ASP A 224 0.39 -11.91 23.77
CA ASP A 224 0.82 -13.07 24.56
C ASP A 224 0.38 -13.02 26.03
N GLY A 225 -0.32 -11.96 26.40
CA GLY A 225 -0.90 -11.75 27.74
C GLY A 225 -0.16 -10.69 28.57
N GLY A 226 -0.87 -10.18 29.56
CA GLY A 226 -0.37 -9.10 30.41
C GLY A 226 -0.57 -7.70 29.80
N GLU A 227 -0.10 -6.71 30.55
CA GLU A 227 -0.18 -5.30 30.17
C GLU A 227 1.20 -4.64 30.31
N HIS A 228 1.50 -3.75 29.39
CA HIS A 228 2.71 -2.94 29.40
C HIS A 228 2.33 -1.46 29.35
N VAL A 229 2.95 -0.64 30.22
CA VAL A 229 2.74 0.81 30.22
C VAL A 229 3.84 1.49 29.41
N VAL A 230 3.46 2.26 28.41
CA VAL A 230 4.37 3.04 27.55
C VAL A 230 4.18 4.52 27.87
N ALA A 231 5.19 5.16 28.44
CA ALA A 231 5.24 6.61 28.57
C ALA A 231 5.72 7.21 27.24
N PHE A 232 5.25 8.39 26.89
CA PHE A 232 5.64 9.09 25.64
C PHE A 232 5.60 10.61 25.81
N ASP A 233 6.42 11.30 25.03
CA ASP A 233 6.34 12.76 24.85
C ASP A 233 5.38 13.13 23.72
N GLN A 234 5.33 12.30 22.66
CA GLN A 234 4.44 12.47 21.52
C GLN A 234 3.84 11.11 21.13
N CYS A 235 2.59 11.13 20.67
CA CYS A 235 1.92 9.92 20.18
C CYS A 235 1.35 10.15 18.79
N LEU A 236 1.66 9.21 17.87
CA LEU A 236 1.10 9.17 16.53
C LEU A 236 0.04 8.07 16.42
N LEU A 237 -1.19 8.46 16.10
CA LEU A 237 -2.27 7.54 15.75
C LEU A 237 -2.19 7.21 14.25
N ALA A 238 -1.72 6.03 13.92
CA ALA A 238 -1.61 5.53 12.56
C ALA A 238 -2.38 4.21 12.37
N THR A 239 -3.57 4.14 12.97
CA THR A 239 -4.43 2.96 13.05
C THR A 239 -5.05 2.55 11.70
N GLY A 240 -4.93 3.39 10.68
CA GLY A 240 -5.40 3.09 9.34
C GLY A 240 -6.92 3.17 9.17
N ALA A 241 -7.45 2.35 8.27
CA ALA A 241 -8.87 2.30 7.93
C ALA A 241 -9.30 0.87 7.58
N SER A 242 -10.57 0.57 7.77
CA SER A 242 -11.21 -0.70 7.42
C SER A 242 -12.22 -0.54 6.28
N PRO A 243 -12.56 -1.61 5.53
CA PRO A 243 -13.61 -1.55 4.50
C PRO A 243 -14.94 -1.04 5.08
N ALA A 244 -15.56 -0.10 4.38
CA ALA A 244 -16.88 0.41 4.74
C ALA A 244 -17.98 -0.52 4.22
N VAL A 245 -18.89 -0.92 5.10
CA VAL A 245 -20.03 -1.79 4.76
C VAL A 245 -21.30 -0.95 4.80
N PRO A 246 -22.03 -0.82 3.69
CA PRO A 246 -23.26 -0.03 3.65
C PRO A 246 -24.38 -0.70 4.43
N PRO A 247 -25.31 0.07 5.01
CA PRO A 247 -26.42 -0.47 5.80
C PRO A 247 -27.55 -1.01 4.90
N ILE A 248 -27.24 -2.02 4.10
CA ILE A 248 -28.23 -2.71 3.27
C ILE A 248 -28.85 -3.86 4.08
N PRO A 249 -30.18 -3.94 4.20
CA PRO A 249 -30.85 -5.04 4.91
C PRO A 249 -30.38 -6.42 4.44
N GLY A 250 -29.99 -7.30 5.38
CA GLY A 250 -29.50 -8.64 5.14
C GLY A 250 -28.04 -8.76 4.71
N LEU A 251 -27.36 -7.64 4.41
CA LEU A 251 -25.94 -7.69 4.02
C LEU A 251 -25.05 -8.14 5.17
N LYS A 252 -25.21 -7.52 6.34
CA LYS A 252 -24.31 -7.74 7.49
C LYS A 252 -24.35 -9.18 8.01
N GLU A 253 -25.48 -9.84 7.86
CA GLU A 253 -25.73 -11.22 8.27
C GLU A 253 -25.29 -12.25 7.21
N SER A 254 -24.88 -11.80 6.03
CA SER A 254 -24.47 -12.66 4.91
C SER A 254 -22.96 -12.82 4.83
N PRO A 255 -22.43 -13.90 4.21
CA PRO A 255 -20.99 -14.15 4.07
C PRO A 255 -20.39 -13.40 2.87
N TYR A 256 -20.63 -12.07 2.79
CA TYR A 256 -20.05 -11.23 1.75
C TYR A 256 -18.53 -11.14 1.88
N TRP A 257 -17.87 -10.80 0.80
CA TRP A 257 -16.47 -10.45 0.77
C TRP A 257 -16.29 -8.93 0.83
N THR A 258 -15.28 -8.49 1.55
CA THR A 258 -14.60 -7.22 1.29
C THR A 258 -13.39 -7.48 0.38
N SER A 259 -12.58 -6.46 0.10
CA SER A 259 -11.33 -6.66 -0.62
C SER A 259 -10.38 -7.63 0.09
N THR A 260 -10.46 -7.73 1.42
CA THR A 260 -9.60 -8.63 2.21
C THR A 260 -9.93 -10.09 1.93
N GLU A 261 -11.19 -10.49 2.07
CA GLU A 261 -11.64 -11.87 1.82
C GLU A 261 -11.46 -12.27 0.35
N ALA A 262 -11.74 -11.34 -0.57
CA ALA A 262 -11.56 -11.58 -2.01
C ALA A 262 -10.10 -11.88 -2.38
N LEU A 263 -9.14 -11.19 -1.76
CA LEU A 263 -7.72 -11.37 -2.05
C LEU A 263 -7.13 -12.64 -1.45
N VAL A 264 -7.68 -13.15 -0.35
CA VAL A 264 -7.21 -14.39 0.30
C VAL A 264 -8.05 -15.63 -0.03
N SER A 265 -9.12 -15.47 -0.81
CA SER A 265 -9.94 -16.59 -1.27
C SER A 265 -9.20 -17.42 -2.32
N ASP A 266 -9.28 -18.74 -2.20
CA ASP A 266 -8.84 -19.71 -3.21
C ASP A 266 -9.91 -20.04 -4.25
N ALA A 267 -11.11 -19.45 -4.11
CA ALA A 267 -12.22 -19.63 -5.04
C ALA A 267 -12.23 -18.58 -6.17
N ILE A 268 -12.61 -19.03 -7.37
CA ILE A 268 -13.06 -18.19 -8.46
C ILE A 268 -14.57 -18.48 -8.60
N PRO A 269 -15.46 -17.59 -8.12
CA PRO A 269 -16.89 -17.84 -8.22
C PRO A 269 -17.33 -17.82 -9.69
N GLU A 270 -18.33 -18.61 -10.06
CA GLU A 270 -18.90 -18.56 -11.40
C GLU A 270 -19.57 -17.19 -11.64
N ARG A 271 -20.37 -16.74 -10.67
CA ARG A 271 -21.07 -15.43 -10.70
C ARG A 271 -20.63 -14.58 -9.52
N LEU A 272 -20.10 -13.40 -9.80
CA LEU A 272 -19.68 -12.43 -8.82
C LEU A 272 -20.50 -11.14 -8.94
N ALA A 273 -21.25 -10.79 -7.90
CA ALA A 273 -21.81 -9.45 -7.78
C ALA A 273 -20.84 -8.53 -7.04
N VAL A 274 -20.69 -7.29 -7.51
CA VAL A 274 -19.81 -6.28 -6.92
C VAL A 274 -20.61 -5.03 -6.59
N ILE A 275 -20.66 -4.64 -5.32
CA ILE A 275 -21.24 -3.36 -4.89
C ILE A 275 -20.12 -2.36 -4.70
N GLY A 276 -20.07 -1.34 -5.57
CA GLY A 276 -19.07 -0.28 -5.56
C GLY A 276 -18.65 0.13 -6.96
N SER A 277 -18.09 1.34 -7.07
CA SER A 277 -17.71 1.94 -8.36
C SER A 277 -16.37 2.67 -8.28
N SER A 278 -15.60 2.45 -7.23
CA SER A 278 -14.26 3.03 -7.03
C SER A 278 -13.16 2.06 -7.48
N VAL A 279 -11.92 2.53 -7.48
CA VAL A 279 -10.72 1.78 -7.93
C VAL A 279 -10.71 0.33 -7.43
N VAL A 280 -10.91 0.11 -6.12
CA VAL A 280 -10.82 -1.24 -5.52
C VAL A 280 -11.90 -2.17 -6.09
N ALA A 281 -13.14 -1.67 -6.22
CA ALA A 281 -14.24 -2.43 -6.81
C ALA A 281 -13.92 -2.86 -8.24
N LEU A 282 -13.44 -1.92 -9.06
CA LEU A 282 -13.20 -2.13 -10.48
C LEU A 282 -11.97 -3.01 -10.75
N GLU A 283 -10.89 -2.81 -10.01
CA GLU A 283 -9.70 -3.65 -10.12
C GLU A 283 -10.01 -5.12 -9.81
N LEU A 284 -10.72 -5.38 -8.71
CA LEU A 284 -11.08 -6.75 -8.33
C LEU A 284 -12.14 -7.34 -9.26
N ALA A 285 -13.14 -6.56 -9.66
CA ALA A 285 -14.15 -7.00 -10.63
C ALA A 285 -13.50 -7.48 -11.94
N GLN A 286 -12.61 -6.67 -12.52
CA GLN A 286 -11.91 -7.04 -13.74
C GLN A 286 -10.96 -8.23 -13.53
N ALA A 287 -10.26 -8.29 -12.39
CA ALA A 287 -9.39 -9.42 -12.11
C ALA A 287 -10.17 -10.74 -12.05
N PHE A 288 -11.31 -10.79 -11.35
CA PHE A 288 -12.15 -11.98 -11.30
C PHE A 288 -12.77 -12.31 -12.67
N ALA A 289 -13.23 -11.32 -13.43
CA ALA A 289 -13.73 -11.54 -14.79
C ALA A 289 -12.66 -12.18 -15.70
N ARG A 290 -11.43 -11.66 -15.67
CA ARG A 290 -10.30 -12.19 -16.41
C ARG A 290 -9.83 -13.57 -15.94
N LEU A 291 -10.11 -13.93 -14.67
CA LEU A 291 -9.91 -15.28 -14.15
C LEU A 291 -11.04 -16.25 -14.49
N GLY A 292 -12.18 -15.78 -15.00
CA GLY A 292 -13.26 -16.62 -15.49
C GLY A 292 -14.64 -16.39 -14.86
N SER A 293 -14.79 -15.48 -13.92
CA SER A 293 -16.07 -15.15 -13.31
C SER A 293 -16.97 -14.32 -14.24
N GLN A 294 -18.28 -14.59 -14.23
CA GLN A 294 -19.29 -13.68 -14.75
C GLN A 294 -19.53 -12.57 -13.75
N VAL A 295 -19.09 -11.35 -14.05
CA VAL A 295 -19.12 -10.25 -13.09
C VAL A 295 -20.23 -9.25 -13.41
N THR A 296 -20.99 -8.89 -12.38
CA THR A 296 -21.96 -7.78 -12.43
C THR A 296 -21.60 -6.73 -11.38
N ILE A 297 -21.39 -5.49 -11.81
CA ILE A 297 -21.10 -4.35 -10.94
C ILE A 297 -22.36 -3.54 -10.74
N LEU A 298 -22.72 -3.27 -9.48
CA LEU A 298 -23.77 -2.33 -9.08
C LEU A 298 -23.09 -1.02 -8.64
N ALA A 299 -23.27 0.01 -9.44
CA ALA A 299 -22.80 1.36 -9.19
C ALA A 299 -23.97 2.27 -8.82
N ARG A 300 -23.92 2.89 -7.63
CA ARG A 300 -24.94 3.84 -7.16
C ARG A 300 -25.10 5.04 -8.10
N SER A 301 -24.02 5.43 -8.75
CA SER A 301 -23.94 6.45 -9.78
C SER A 301 -23.26 5.84 -11.01
N THR A 302 -22.39 6.58 -11.68
CA THR A 302 -21.49 6.07 -12.72
C THR A 302 -20.22 5.45 -12.11
N LEU A 303 -19.42 4.75 -12.91
CA LEU A 303 -18.09 4.35 -12.49
C LEU A 303 -17.23 5.59 -12.32
N PHE A 304 -16.32 5.59 -11.32
CA PHE A 304 -15.47 6.75 -11.00
C PHE A 304 -16.20 8.09 -10.87
N PHE A 305 -17.39 8.11 -10.33
CA PHE A 305 -18.28 9.29 -10.26
C PHE A 305 -17.67 10.54 -9.59
N ARG A 306 -16.48 10.43 -8.97
CA ARG A 306 -15.74 11.53 -8.35
C ARG A 306 -14.64 12.09 -9.24
N GLU A 307 -14.36 11.42 -10.34
CA GLU A 307 -13.36 11.77 -11.32
C GLU A 307 -14.01 12.47 -12.52
N ASP A 308 -13.20 12.83 -13.53
CA ASP A 308 -13.72 13.35 -14.79
C ASP A 308 -14.69 12.34 -15.43
N PRO A 309 -15.90 12.75 -15.84
CA PRO A 309 -16.89 11.86 -16.44
C PRO A 309 -16.35 11.03 -17.62
N ALA A 310 -15.46 11.60 -18.42
CA ALA A 310 -14.83 10.89 -19.54
C ALA A 310 -14.05 9.65 -19.10
N ILE A 311 -13.46 9.65 -17.89
CA ILE A 311 -12.78 8.48 -17.31
C ILE A 311 -13.81 7.39 -17.00
N GLY A 312 -14.94 7.76 -16.38
CA GLY A 312 -16.03 6.83 -16.07
C GLY A 312 -16.61 6.17 -17.32
N GLU A 313 -16.86 6.97 -18.35
CA GLU A 313 -17.37 6.52 -19.65
C GLU A 313 -16.41 5.55 -20.34
N ALA A 314 -15.12 5.90 -20.41
CA ALA A 314 -14.09 5.08 -21.04
C ALA A 314 -13.93 3.72 -20.33
N ILE A 315 -13.92 3.71 -19.00
CA ILE A 315 -13.83 2.47 -18.21
C ILE A 315 -15.10 1.62 -18.35
N THR A 316 -16.28 2.24 -18.32
CA THR A 316 -17.56 1.53 -18.52
C THR A 316 -17.58 0.84 -19.89
N ALA A 317 -17.15 1.54 -20.94
CA ALA A 317 -17.04 0.97 -22.28
C ALA A 317 -16.04 -0.20 -22.34
N ALA A 318 -14.86 -0.07 -21.75
CA ALA A 318 -13.85 -1.11 -21.69
C ALA A 318 -14.35 -2.35 -20.92
N PHE A 319 -15.02 -2.17 -19.79
CA PHE A 319 -15.56 -3.27 -19.00
C PHE A 319 -16.66 -4.03 -19.72
N ARG A 320 -17.58 -3.31 -20.38
CA ARG A 320 -18.61 -3.92 -21.20
C ARG A 320 -18.02 -4.70 -22.39
N ALA A 321 -16.95 -4.19 -22.99
CA ALA A 321 -16.24 -4.90 -24.06
C ALA A 321 -15.57 -6.20 -23.55
N GLU A 322 -15.12 -6.26 -22.30
CA GLU A 322 -14.63 -7.48 -21.65
C GLU A 322 -15.78 -8.37 -21.08
N GLY A 323 -17.05 -8.08 -21.37
CA GLY A 323 -18.19 -8.89 -20.94
C GLY A 323 -18.64 -8.65 -19.50
N ILE A 324 -18.11 -7.65 -18.81
CA ILE A 324 -18.52 -7.27 -17.45
C ILE A 324 -19.84 -6.49 -17.53
N LYS A 325 -20.85 -6.94 -16.80
CA LYS A 325 -22.13 -6.24 -16.73
C LYS A 325 -22.01 -5.06 -15.75
N VAL A 326 -22.24 -3.84 -16.24
CA VAL A 326 -22.20 -2.62 -15.43
C VAL A 326 -23.62 -2.05 -15.33
N LEU A 327 -24.17 -2.07 -14.11
CA LEU A 327 -25.47 -1.50 -13.74
C LEU A 327 -25.22 -0.17 -13.03
N GLU A 328 -25.21 0.91 -13.81
CA GLU A 328 -25.13 2.29 -13.31
C GLU A 328 -26.45 2.72 -12.69
N HIS A 329 -26.42 3.71 -11.78
CA HIS A 329 -27.57 4.23 -11.04
C HIS A 329 -28.39 3.13 -10.35
N THR A 330 -27.71 2.05 -9.92
CA THR A 330 -28.36 0.86 -9.37
C THR A 330 -27.83 0.58 -7.97
N GLN A 331 -28.74 0.40 -7.02
CA GLN A 331 -28.46 -0.02 -5.66
C GLN A 331 -29.28 -1.26 -5.30
N ALA A 332 -28.72 -2.12 -4.46
CA ALA A 332 -29.49 -3.18 -3.82
C ALA A 332 -30.27 -2.58 -2.65
N SER A 333 -31.57 -2.85 -2.61
CA SER A 333 -32.45 -2.47 -1.50
C SER A 333 -32.50 -3.52 -0.40
N GLN A 334 -32.20 -4.77 -0.75
CA GLN A 334 -32.13 -5.91 0.17
C GLN A 334 -31.15 -6.95 -0.37
N ILE A 335 -30.53 -7.70 0.53
CA ILE A 335 -29.67 -8.83 0.22
C ILE A 335 -30.15 -10.01 1.06
N THR A 336 -30.26 -11.17 0.43
CA THR A 336 -30.48 -12.45 1.10
C THR A 336 -29.41 -13.44 0.64
N HIS A 337 -29.08 -14.38 1.51
CA HIS A 337 -28.16 -15.48 1.19
C HIS A 337 -28.82 -16.79 1.60
N VAL A 338 -29.20 -17.59 0.60
CA VAL A 338 -29.93 -18.85 0.79
C VAL A 338 -29.33 -19.90 -0.12
N ASP A 339 -29.10 -21.09 0.42
CA ASP A 339 -28.55 -22.25 -0.30
C ASP A 339 -27.23 -21.97 -1.05
N GLY A 340 -26.39 -21.10 -0.46
CA GLY A 340 -25.08 -20.73 -1.04
C GLY A 340 -25.14 -19.65 -2.11
N GLU A 341 -26.33 -19.11 -2.41
CA GLU A 341 -26.55 -18.08 -3.42
C GLU A 341 -26.94 -16.74 -2.77
N PHE A 342 -26.33 -15.66 -3.26
CA PHE A 342 -26.76 -14.29 -2.94
C PHE A 342 -27.87 -13.86 -3.89
N VAL A 343 -28.92 -13.29 -3.35
CA VAL A 343 -29.99 -12.64 -4.09
C VAL A 343 -30.06 -11.17 -3.69
N LEU A 344 -29.78 -10.29 -4.63
CA LEU A 344 -29.80 -8.83 -4.46
C LEU A 344 -31.09 -8.29 -5.10
N THR A 345 -31.99 -7.73 -4.31
CA THR A 345 -33.15 -7.01 -4.82
C THR A 345 -32.76 -5.62 -5.28
N THR A 346 -33.06 -5.29 -6.52
CA THR A 346 -32.76 -3.98 -7.13
C THR A 346 -33.97 -3.38 -7.79
N GLY A 347 -33.91 -2.10 -8.18
CA GLY A 347 -34.96 -1.46 -8.99
C GLY A 347 -35.18 -2.09 -10.38
N HIS A 348 -34.28 -2.96 -10.82
CA HIS A 348 -34.36 -3.68 -12.11
C HIS A 348 -34.65 -5.16 -11.96
N GLY A 349 -35.10 -5.58 -10.77
CA GLY A 349 -35.38 -6.98 -10.44
C GLY A 349 -34.26 -7.62 -9.57
N GLU A 350 -34.31 -8.93 -9.46
CA GLU A 350 -33.35 -9.70 -8.69
C GLU A 350 -32.07 -9.96 -9.48
N LEU A 351 -30.92 -9.81 -8.82
CA LEU A 351 -29.63 -10.27 -9.28
C LEU A 351 -29.14 -11.42 -8.39
N ARG A 352 -28.75 -12.54 -8.99
CA ARG A 352 -28.25 -13.73 -8.31
C ARG A 352 -26.77 -13.91 -8.53
N ALA A 353 -26.02 -14.28 -7.49
CA ALA A 353 -24.58 -14.47 -7.54
C ALA A 353 -24.11 -15.49 -6.49
N ASP A 354 -23.00 -16.18 -6.77
CA ASP A 354 -22.42 -17.15 -5.84
C ASP A 354 -21.57 -16.47 -4.77
N LYS A 355 -21.05 -15.29 -5.11
CA LYS A 355 -20.32 -14.41 -4.17
C LYS A 355 -20.69 -12.94 -4.36
N LEU A 356 -20.61 -12.22 -3.27
CA LEU A 356 -20.86 -10.78 -3.21
C LEU A 356 -19.60 -10.06 -2.70
N LEU A 357 -19.02 -9.18 -3.51
CA LEU A 357 -17.93 -8.29 -3.13
C LEU A 357 -18.49 -6.90 -2.79
N VAL A 358 -18.20 -6.43 -1.58
CA VAL A 358 -18.54 -5.08 -1.12
C VAL A 358 -17.28 -4.23 -1.07
N ALA A 359 -17.20 -3.23 -1.95
CA ALA A 359 -16.06 -2.33 -2.10
C ALA A 359 -16.51 -0.86 -2.21
N THR A 360 -17.25 -0.40 -1.18
CA THR A 360 -17.92 0.91 -1.14
C THR A 360 -17.12 2.01 -0.46
N GLY A 361 -15.84 1.78 -0.22
CA GLY A 361 -14.92 2.72 0.42
C GLY A 361 -14.33 2.17 1.72
N ARG A 362 -13.73 3.07 2.49
CA ARG A 362 -13.09 2.74 3.78
C ARG A 362 -13.45 3.78 4.83
N THR A 363 -13.51 3.37 6.08
CA THR A 363 -13.70 4.23 7.26
C THR A 363 -12.47 4.17 8.16
N PRO A 364 -12.04 5.28 8.79
CA PRO A 364 -10.99 5.26 9.80
C PRO A 364 -11.29 4.28 10.93
N ASN A 365 -10.26 3.64 11.45
CA ASN A 365 -10.36 2.76 12.62
C ASN A 365 -10.40 3.56 13.91
#